data_8d9c6bcfd1f7e6c5a111d7d987e56f04
#
_entry.id   8d9c6bcfd1f7e6c5a111d7d987e56f04
#
_cell.length_a   1.000
_cell.length_b   1.000
_cell.length_c   1.000
_cell.angle_alpha   90.00
_cell.angle_beta   90.00
_cell.angle_gamma   90.00
#
_symmetry.space_group_name_H-M   'P 1'
#
loop_
_entity.id
_entity.type
_entity.pdbx_description
1 polymer ?
#
loop_
_entity_poly.entity_id
_entity_poly.type
_entity_poly.pdbx_seq_one_letter_code
_entity_poly.pdbx_strand_id
1 'polypeptide(L)'
;MKRFLAISVMAVFLMAFAACNEEEHDGAGPRRGNYFVTVLTGPTSGIFFPIGGAFSSHLRHIGYRTSVTATGATVENIRFILSGQGEMAIAMSDAVIQAIQAYGAFEGQSPATELRAMMGLWPNYVQIVTVEGSGIKSFEDMRGRRIGVGAPNSGVELNARMMFEAHGMTYADANVDFLSYGQAIEQMRNGLIDAAFVTSGLGNATIRELSANNNVAFVPVEGEGLRRLLELYPFFIESHIPAYIYGTAADTPTVSVMNIMLVSDTLPSNVVYDILESVYSEEGMETISASHSNALNHIMLSTALRGISGTVIPFHDGAVEFYRSRGMMN
;
A
#
# COMPACT_ATOMS: atom_id res chain seq x y z
N MET A 1 48.77 -26.00 -56.72
CA MET A 1 48.76 -26.28 -55.26
C MET A 1 48.48 -25.00 -54.48
N LYS A 2 47.31 -24.40 -54.54
CA LYS A 2 46.88 -23.21 -53.73
C LYS A 2 45.34 -23.06 -53.74
N ARG A 3 44.57 -24.10 -53.41
CA ARG A 3 43.11 -24.04 -53.32
C ARG A 3 42.49 -24.95 -52.22
N PHE A 4 43.26 -25.46 -51.29
CA PHE A 4 42.75 -26.38 -50.22
C PHE A 4 42.95 -25.89 -48.78
N LEU A 5 43.24 -24.57 -48.55
CA LEU A 5 43.52 -24.07 -47.21
C LEU A 5 42.48 -23.03 -46.70
N ALA A 6 41.35 -22.83 -47.41
CA ALA A 6 40.38 -21.82 -47.06
C ALA A 6 39.03 -22.37 -46.48
N ILE A 7 38.88 -23.70 -46.37
CA ILE A 7 37.62 -24.32 -45.91
C ILE A 7 37.65 -24.81 -44.47
N SER A 8 38.86 -24.98 -43.88
CA SER A 8 38.99 -25.50 -42.51
C SER A 8 38.92 -24.43 -41.40
N VAL A 9 38.95 -23.13 -41.70
CA VAL A 9 38.87 -22.05 -40.67
C VAL A 9 37.46 -21.56 -40.42
N MET A 10 36.52 -21.85 -41.32
CA MET A 10 35.12 -21.37 -41.17
C MET A 10 34.21 -22.34 -40.41
N ALA A 11 34.65 -23.56 -40.13
CA ALA A 11 33.91 -24.56 -39.36
C ALA A 11 34.12 -24.49 -37.84
N VAL A 12 35.15 -23.78 -37.35
CA VAL A 12 35.46 -23.64 -35.93
C VAL A 12 34.76 -22.42 -35.28
N PHE A 13 34.28 -21.46 -36.10
CA PHE A 13 33.60 -20.25 -35.57
C PHE A 13 32.07 -20.40 -35.41
N LEU A 14 31.47 -21.50 -35.86
CA LEU A 14 30.05 -21.77 -35.77
C LEU A 14 29.64 -22.67 -34.60
N MET A 15 30.58 -23.16 -33.78
CA MET A 15 30.30 -23.95 -32.58
C MET A 15 30.45 -23.17 -31.26
N ALA A 16 30.72 -21.86 -31.31
CA ALA A 16 30.89 -21.04 -30.11
C ALA A 16 29.66 -20.19 -29.75
N PHE A 17 28.53 -20.31 -30.48
CA PHE A 17 27.30 -19.54 -30.23
C PHE A 17 26.10 -20.36 -29.75
N ALA A 18 26.30 -21.66 -29.44
CA ALA A 18 25.23 -22.53 -28.95
C ALA A 18 25.39 -22.95 -27.48
N ALA A 19 26.16 -22.19 -26.70
CA ALA A 19 26.36 -22.49 -25.28
C ALA A 19 26.15 -21.24 -24.41
N CYS A 20 24.98 -20.64 -24.48
CA CYS A 20 24.52 -19.67 -23.49
C CYS A 20 22.99 -19.57 -23.58
N ASN A 21 22.27 -20.58 -23.13
CA ASN A 21 20.91 -20.53 -22.61
C ASN A 21 20.60 -21.89 -21.95
N GLU A 22 21.38 -22.29 -20.99
CA GLU A 22 20.89 -23.12 -19.89
C GLU A 22 20.76 -22.16 -18.73
N GLU A 23 19.53 -21.79 -18.40
CA GLU A 23 19.19 -21.30 -17.06
C GLU A 23 19.52 -22.47 -16.12
N GLU A 24 20.78 -22.50 -15.62
CA GLU A 24 21.13 -23.35 -14.49
C GLU A 24 20.23 -22.95 -13.32
N HIS A 25 19.25 -23.79 -13.04
CA HIS A 25 18.56 -23.86 -11.78
C HIS A 25 19.55 -24.42 -10.74
N ASP A 26 20.64 -23.67 -10.55
CA ASP A 26 21.55 -23.88 -9.42
C ASP A 26 20.82 -23.32 -8.19
N GLY A 27 20.68 -24.10 -7.12
CA GLY A 27 20.03 -23.73 -5.87
C GLY A 27 20.73 -22.60 -5.09
N ALA A 28 21.46 -21.73 -5.78
CA ALA A 28 22.00 -20.49 -5.30
C ALA A 28 20.95 -19.40 -5.50
N GLY A 29 20.52 -18.73 -4.42
CA GLY A 29 19.61 -17.59 -4.47
C GLY A 29 20.08 -16.49 -5.42
N PRO A 30 19.25 -15.45 -5.68
CA PRO A 30 19.58 -14.39 -6.63
C PRO A 30 20.86 -13.67 -6.22
N ARG A 31 21.66 -13.24 -7.20
CA ARG A 31 22.81 -12.35 -6.93
C ARG A 31 22.27 -10.96 -6.56
N ARG A 32 21.91 -10.78 -5.29
CA ARG A 32 21.19 -9.62 -4.72
C ARG A 32 21.74 -8.27 -5.18
N GLY A 33 23.08 -8.12 -5.24
CA GLY A 33 23.74 -6.89 -5.70
C GLY A 33 23.46 -6.48 -7.15
N ASN A 34 22.93 -7.38 -7.98
CA ASN A 34 22.55 -7.08 -9.36
C ASN A 34 21.19 -6.36 -9.44
N TYR A 35 20.38 -6.42 -8.37
CA TYR A 35 19.05 -5.84 -8.35
C TYR A 35 19.02 -4.53 -7.58
N PHE A 36 18.33 -3.53 -8.16
CA PHE A 36 17.99 -2.29 -7.49
C PHE A 36 16.50 -2.34 -7.14
N VAL A 37 16.17 -2.13 -5.87
CA VAL A 37 14.80 -2.20 -5.36
C VAL A 37 14.40 -0.85 -4.79
N THR A 38 13.62 -0.10 -5.53
CA THR A 38 12.98 1.13 -5.07
C THR A 38 11.69 0.78 -4.34
N VAL A 39 11.59 1.19 -3.07
CA VAL A 39 10.38 1.03 -2.26
C VAL A 39 9.59 2.33 -2.28
N LEU A 40 8.46 2.33 -2.96
CA LEU A 40 7.53 3.46 -3.04
C LEU A 40 6.63 3.47 -1.81
N THR A 41 6.50 4.62 -1.17
CA THR A 41 5.85 4.76 0.13
C THR A 41 4.69 5.75 0.09
N GLY A 42 4.72 6.77 0.91
CA GLY A 42 3.75 7.86 1.00
C GLY A 42 4.41 9.10 1.57
N PRO A 43 3.65 10.12 1.94
CA PRO A 43 4.18 11.29 2.63
C PRO A 43 4.97 10.90 3.87
N THR A 44 6.03 11.63 4.19
CA THR A 44 6.89 11.36 5.35
C THR A 44 6.16 11.46 6.70
N SER A 45 5.02 12.14 6.74
CA SER A 45 4.11 12.21 7.89
C SER A 45 3.21 10.97 8.04
N GLY A 46 3.20 10.06 7.06
CA GLY A 46 2.39 8.84 7.05
C GLY A 46 3.18 7.59 7.49
N ILE A 47 2.44 6.52 7.76
CA ILE A 47 3.01 5.24 8.25
C ILE A 47 3.75 4.47 7.14
N PHE A 48 3.42 4.67 5.88
CA PHE A 48 4.08 3.99 4.76
C PHE A 48 5.58 4.27 4.73
N PHE A 49 5.98 5.52 5.03
CA PHE A 49 7.37 5.94 4.92
C PHE A 49 8.30 5.22 5.92
N PRO A 50 8.06 5.20 7.24
CA PRO A 50 8.92 4.48 8.17
C PRO A 50 8.94 2.98 7.93
N ILE A 51 7.81 2.36 7.58
CA ILE A 51 7.75 0.91 7.31
C ILE A 51 8.47 0.58 6.00
N GLY A 52 8.24 1.32 4.91
CA GLY A 52 8.98 1.14 3.66
C GLY A 52 10.49 1.38 3.83
N GLY A 53 10.87 2.31 4.72
CA GLY A 53 12.25 2.53 5.14
C GLY A 53 12.87 1.30 5.79
N ALA A 54 12.13 0.61 6.65
CA ALA A 54 12.59 -0.61 7.29
C ALA A 54 12.77 -1.76 6.28
N PHE A 55 11.82 -1.94 5.34
CA PHE A 55 11.99 -2.88 4.23
C PHE A 55 13.27 -2.58 3.43
N SER A 56 13.44 -1.33 2.99
CA SER A 56 14.64 -0.93 2.23
C SER A 56 15.92 -1.13 3.04
N SER A 57 15.93 -0.84 4.34
CA SER A 57 17.09 -1.02 5.22
C SER A 57 17.44 -2.50 5.37
N HIS A 58 16.45 -3.36 5.61
CA HIS A 58 16.64 -4.81 5.69
C HIS A 58 17.17 -5.39 4.38
N LEU A 59 16.54 -5.04 3.25
CA LEU A 59 16.99 -5.52 1.93
C LEU A 59 18.42 -5.08 1.60
N ARG A 60 18.81 -3.85 2.00
CA ARG A 60 20.20 -3.38 1.85
C ARG A 60 21.14 -4.18 2.71
N HIS A 61 20.76 -4.50 3.94
CA HIS A 61 21.59 -5.30 4.86
C HIS A 61 21.90 -6.67 4.28
N ILE A 62 20.93 -7.32 3.66
CA ILE A 62 21.11 -8.64 3.02
C ILE A 62 21.74 -8.57 1.62
N GLY A 63 22.10 -7.38 1.11
CA GLY A 63 22.91 -7.19 -0.09
C GLY A 63 22.20 -6.71 -1.34
N TYR A 64 20.91 -6.34 -1.28
CA TYR A 64 20.25 -5.63 -2.38
C TYR A 64 20.68 -4.15 -2.44
N ARG A 65 20.66 -3.57 -3.62
CA ARG A 65 20.76 -2.13 -3.79
C ARG A 65 19.36 -1.55 -3.65
N THR A 66 19.16 -0.60 -2.74
CA THR A 66 17.80 -0.11 -2.43
C THR A 66 17.70 1.39 -2.32
N SER A 67 16.53 1.92 -2.60
CA SER A 67 16.11 3.28 -2.26
C SER A 67 14.70 3.30 -1.66
N VAL A 68 14.36 4.39 -0.96
CA VAL A 68 13.01 4.69 -0.50
C VAL A 68 12.57 5.98 -1.15
N THR A 69 11.36 6.01 -1.70
CA THR A 69 10.79 7.19 -2.33
C THR A 69 9.49 7.59 -1.62
N ALA A 70 9.46 8.83 -1.12
CA ALA A 70 8.23 9.44 -0.64
C ALA A 70 7.37 9.86 -1.85
N THR A 71 6.08 9.56 -1.80
CA THR A 71 5.11 9.80 -2.88
C THR A 71 3.80 10.37 -2.33
N GLY A 72 2.83 10.63 -3.20
CA GLY A 72 1.44 10.89 -2.82
C GLY A 72 0.68 9.64 -2.33
N ALA A 73 1.34 8.52 -2.13
CA ALA A 73 0.84 7.22 -1.68
C ALA A 73 0.09 6.43 -2.79
N THR A 74 -0.93 5.66 -2.41
CA THR A 74 -1.47 4.49 -3.11
C THR A 74 -1.67 4.63 -4.61
N VAL A 75 -2.41 5.62 -5.09
CA VAL A 75 -2.73 5.75 -6.54
C VAL A 75 -1.49 6.12 -7.34
N GLU A 76 -0.65 7.00 -6.79
CA GLU A 76 0.63 7.36 -7.42
C GLU A 76 1.60 6.18 -7.43
N ASN A 77 1.66 5.40 -6.35
CA ASN A 77 2.47 4.19 -6.24
C ASN A 77 2.11 3.15 -7.30
N ILE A 78 0.81 2.92 -7.51
CA ILE A 78 0.31 2.03 -8.56
C ILE A 78 0.79 2.50 -9.94
N ARG A 79 0.65 3.80 -10.24
CA ARG A 79 1.12 4.38 -11.51
C ARG A 79 2.63 4.26 -11.68
N PHE A 80 3.40 4.42 -10.62
CA PHE A 80 4.86 4.29 -10.66
C PHE A 80 5.31 2.85 -10.90
N ILE A 81 4.66 1.85 -10.28
CA ILE A 81 4.91 0.43 -10.60
C ILE A 81 4.62 0.16 -12.08
N LEU A 82 3.45 0.57 -12.59
CA LEU A 82 3.04 0.37 -13.98
C LEU A 82 3.96 1.06 -15.00
N SER A 83 4.60 2.15 -14.60
CA SER A 83 5.55 2.89 -15.46
C SER A 83 7.02 2.49 -15.24
N GLY A 84 7.30 1.48 -14.40
CA GLY A 84 8.65 1.00 -14.12
C GLY A 84 9.50 1.97 -13.30
N GLN A 85 8.88 2.84 -12.49
CA GLN A 85 9.59 3.81 -11.65
C GLN A 85 9.82 3.30 -10.21
N GLY A 86 9.49 2.05 -9.95
CA GLY A 86 9.75 1.37 -8.68
C GLY A 86 9.44 -0.12 -8.78
N GLU A 87 10.10 -0.91 -7.97
CA GLU A 87 9.98 -2.36 -7.95
C GLU A 87 9.00 -2.85 -6.90
N MET A 88 8.90 -2.15 -5.78
CA MET A 88 8.01 -2.46 -4.67
C MET A 88 7.23 -1.21 -4.25
N ALA A 89 5.98 -1.37 -3.86
CA ALA A 89 5.14 -0.26 -3.42
C ALA A 89 4.17 -0.68 -2.31
N ILE A 90 4.00 0.18 -1.30
CA ILE A 90 2.90 0.04 -0.34
C ILE A 90 1.64 0.66 -0.96
N ALA A 91 0.58 -0.13 -1.07
CA ALA A 91 -0.69 0.32 -1.63
C ALA A 91 -1.87 -0.26 -0.85
N MET A 92 -2.99 0.47 -0.80
CA MET A 92 -4.25 -0.05 -0.28
C MET A 92 -4.90 -0.95 -1.33
N SER A 93 -5.44 -2.09 -0.91
CA SER A 93 -5.98 -3.14 -1.79
C SER A 93 -7.18 -2.68 -2.62
N ASP A 94 -8.00 -1.77 -2.11
CA ASP A 94 -9.14 -1.18 -2.82
C ASP A 94 -8.74 -0.47 -4.11
N ALA A 95 -7.69 0.36 -4.06
CA ALA A 95 -7.19 1.05 -5.24
C ALA A 95 -6.50 0.10 -6.23
N VAL A 96 -5.87 -0.96 -5.73
CA VAL A 96 -5.28 -2.00 -6.59
C VAL A 96 -6.38 -2.77 -7.33
N ILE A 97 -7.50 -3.10 -6.66
CA ILE A 97 -8.69 -3.71 -7.28
C ILE A 97 -9.23 -2.78 -8.38
N GLN A 98 -9.37 -1.47 -8.10
CA GLN A 98 -9.83 -0.50 -9.10
C GLN A 98 -8.88 -0.41 -10.31
N ALA A 99 -7.57 -0.45 -10.09
CA ALA A 99 -6.59 -0.42 -11.17
C ALA A 99 -6.68 -1.68 -12.06
N ILE A 100 -6.78 -2.87 -11.45
CA ILE A 100 -6.90 -4.14 -12.16
C ILE A 100 -8.20 -4.20 -12.97
N GLN A 101 -9.28 -3.64 -12.45
CA GLN A 101 -10.60 -3.65 -13.09
C GLN A 101 -10.91 -2.39 -13.91
N ALA A 102 -10.00 -1.41 -13.95
CA ALA A 102 -10.09 -0.16 -14.71
C ALA A 102 -11.35 0.66 -14.40
N TYR A 103 -11.66 0.87 -13.13
CA TYR A 103 -12.77 1.75 -12.71
C TYR A 103 -12.32 2.76 -11.63
N GLY A 104 -13.22 3.67 -11.21
CA GLY A 104 -12.93 4.65 -10.17
C GLY A 104 -11.78 5.58 -10.54
N ALA A 105 -10.69 5.58 -9.75
CA ALA A 105 -9.51 6.42 -10.03
C ALA A 105 -8.74 6.01 -11.31
N PHE A 106 -9.07 4.88 -11.90
CA PHE A 106 -8.44 4.31 -13.09
C PHE A 106 -9.42 4.17 -14.27
N GLU A 107 -10.61 4.77 -14.17
CA GLU A 107 -11.61 4.76 -15.24
C GLU A 107 -11.03 5.33 -16.53
N GLY A 108 -11.33 4.67 -17.65
CA GLY A 108 -10.81 5.06 -18.98
C GLY A 108 -9.35 4.65 -19.27
N GLN A 109 -8.68 4.00 -18.30
CA GLN A 109 -7.36 3.39 -18.51
C GLN A 109 -7.50 1.90 -18.88
N SER A 110 -6.42 1.30 -19.37
CA SER A 110 -6.37 -0.16 -19.54
C SER A 110 -6.32 -0.85 -18.18
N PRO A 111 -6.94 -2.05 -18.03
CA PRO A 111 -6.76 -2.87 -16.85
C PRO A 111 -5.28 -3.09 -16.53
N ALA A 112 -4.90 -2.91 -15.28
CA ALA A 112 -3.52 -3.02 -14.81
C ALA A 112 -3.15 -4.50 -14.55
N THR A 113 -2.95 -5.26 -15.63
CA THR A 113 -2.72 -6.71 -15.58
C THR A 113 -1.32 -7.10 -15.09
N GLU A 114 -0.40 -6.16 -15.02
CA GLU A 114 1.00 -6.33 -14.59
C GLU A 114 1.18 -6.24 -13.07
N LEU A 115 0.15 -5.79 -12.35
CA LEU A 115 0.22 -5.67 -10.90
C LEU A 115 0.16 -7.03 -10.21
N ARG A 116 1.05 -7.24 -9.27
CA ARG A 116 1.08 -8.45 -8.42
C ARG A 116 1.22 -8.05 -6.96
N ALA A 117 0.56 -8.80 -6.09
CA ALA A 117 0.79 -8.69 -4.66
C ALA A 117 1.91 -9.61 -4.20
N MET A 118 2.72 -9.12 -3.29
CA MET A 118 3.76 -9.92 -2.63
C MET A 118 3.29 -10.41 -1.26
N MET A 119 2.71 -9.51 -0.45
CA MET A 119 2.24 -9.82 0.90
C MET A 119 1.22 -8.79 1.40
N GLY A 120 0.34 -9.23 2.30
CA GLY A 120 -0.49 -8.37 3.12
C GLY A 120 0.32 -7.67 4.21
N LEU A 121 -0.06 -6.46 4.55
CA LEU A 121 0.63 -5.62 5.53
C LEU A 121 -0.27 -5.36 6.75
N TRP A 122 -0.81 -4.16 6.91
CA TRP A 122 -1.68 -3.77 8.03
C TRP A 122 -2.96 -3.10 7.53
N PRO A 123 -4.04 -3.10 8.32
CA PRO A 123 -5.24 -2.36 7.96
C PRO A 123 -5.04 -0.85 8.14
N ASN A 124 -5.49 -0.08 7.17
CA ASN A 124 -5.74 1.34 7.32
C ASN A 124 -7.19 1.55 7.71
N TYR A 125 -7.43 2.33 8.77
CA TYR A 125 -8.75 2.71 9.25
C TYR A 125 -9.14 4.05 8.63
N VAL A 126 -10.39 4.18 8.19
CA VAL A 126 -10.93 5.47 7.74
C VAL A 126 -11.25 6.30 8.99
N GLN A 127 -10.37 7.22 9.32
CA GLN A 127 -10.47 8.07 10.50
C GLN A 127 -10.93 9.46 10.04
N ILE A 128 -12.23 9.74 10.18
CA ILE A 128 -12.80 11.07 9.86
C ILE A 128 -12.68 11.91 11.12
N VAL A 129 -11.55 12.61 11.24
CA VAL A 129 -11.21 13.38 12.44
C VAL A 129 -11.87 14.75 12.45
N THR A 130 -12.37 15.15 13.60
CA THR A 130 -12.89 16.50 13.90
C THR A 130 -12.47 16.86 15.33
N VAL A 131 -12.90 18.03 15.80
CA VAL A 131 -12.68 18.47 17.18
C VAL A 131 -14.01 18.60 17.92
N GLU A 132 -14.02 18.35 19.23
CA GLU A 132 -15.19 18.60 20.07
C GLU A 132 -15.68 20.02 19.91
N GLY A 133 -17.00 20.21 19.86
CA GLY A 133 -17.60 21.52 19.63
C GLY A 133 -17.72 21.97 18.17
N SER A 134 -17.18 21.20 17.21
CA SER A 134 -17.35 21.46 15.76
C SER A 134 -18.82 21.40 15.30
N GLY A 135 -19.66 20.66 16.04
CA GLY A 135 -21.05 20.38 15.67
C GLY A 135 -21.19 19.22 14.68
N ILE A 136 -20.09 18.56 14.28
CA ILE A 136 -20.10 17.40 13.38
C ILE A 136 -20.13 16.13 14.23
N LYS A 137 -21.24 15.40 14.21
CA LYS A 137 -21.46 14.15 14.96
C LYS A 137 -21.81 12.97 14.06
N SER A 138 -22.27 13.24 12.85
CA SER A 138 -22.62 12.26 11.82
C SER A 138 -22.01 12.64 10.49
N PHE A 139 -22.08 11.76 9.52
CA PHE A 139 -21.59 12.03 8.16
C PHE A 139 -22.41 13.15 7.49
N GLU A 140 -23.71 13.20 7.74
CA GLU A 140 -24.64 14.20 7.21
C GLU A 140 -24.32 15.62 7.70
N ASP A 141 -23.76 15.76 8.91
CA ASP A 141 -23.36 17.06 9.47
C ASP A 141 -22.18 17.70 8.71
N MET A 142 -21.52 16.94 7.83
CA MET A 142 -20.46 17.46 6.95
C MET A 142 -21.00 18.30 5.79
N ARG A 143 -22.33 18.31 5.53
CA ARG A 143 -22.92 19.18 4.48
C ARG A 143 -22.60 20.65 4.73
N GLY A 144 -22.06 21.32 3.70
CA GLY A 144 -21.65 22.71 3.75
C GLY A 144 -20.42 23.01 4.60
N ARG A 145 -19.81 21.97 5.24
CA ARG A 145 -18.61 22.13 6.06
C ARG A 145 -17.35 22.10 5.20
N ARG A 146 -16.23 22.58 5.76
CA ARG A 146 -14.90 22.57 5.14
C ARG A 146 -14.20 21.27 5.51
N ILE A 147 -13.96 20.42 4.52
CA ILE A 147 -13.53 19.05 4.74
C ILE A 147 -12.22 18.78 3.99
N GLY A 148 -11.17 18.38 4.71
CA GLY A 148 -9.94 17.85 4.12
C GLY A 148 -10.17 16.40 3.65
N VAL A 149 -10.12 16.13 2.34
CA VAL A 149 -10.47 14.82 1.77
C VAL A 149 -9.25 13.97 1.41
N GLY A 150 -8.06 14.39 1.78
CA GLY A 150 -6.79 13.72 1.40
C GLY A 150 -6.09 14.43 0.24
N ALA A 151 -4.82 14.11 0.05
CA ALA A 151 -4.04 14.67 -1.05
C ALA A 151 -4.53 14.12 -2.40
N PRO A 152 -4.37 14.87 -3.50
CA PRO A 152 -4.67 14.35 -4.84
C PRO A 152 -3.89 13.06 -5.13
N ASN A 153 -4.50 12.11 -5.82
CA ASN A 153 -3.91 10.81 -6.14
C ASN A 153 -3.51 9.96 -4.90
N SER A 154 -4.09 10.23 -3.75
CA SER A 154 -3.94 9.38 -2.57
C SER A 154 -5.11 8.39 -2.45
N GLY A 155 -4.87 7.26 -1.77
CA GLY A 155 -5.95 6.35 -1.43
C GLY A 155 -6.93 6.93 -0.41
N VAL A 156 -6.52 7.95 0.35
CA VAL A 156 -7.39 8.67 1.30
C VAL A 156 -8.48 9.42 0.56
N GLU A 157 -8.11 10.15 -0.49
CA GLU A 157 -9.08 10.87 -1.34
C GLU A 157 -10.05 9.89 -2.01
N LEU A 158 -9.54 8.75 -2.46
CA LEU A 158 -10.37 7.70 -3.02
C LEU A 158 -11.38 7.16 -2.00
N ASN A 159 -10.95 6.87 -0.78
CA ASN A 159 -11.85 6.43 0.29
C ASN A 159 -12.87 7.52 0.66
N ALA A 160 -12.45 8.79 0.75
CA ALA A 160 -13.36 9.88 1.03
C ALA A 160 -14.50 9.96 -0.02
N ARG A 161 -14.16 9.83 -1.30
CA ARG A 161 -15.15 9.81 -2.39
C ARG A 161 -16.16 8.67 -2.24
N MET A 162 -15.68 7.45 -1.96
CA MET A 162 -16.55 6.30 -1.72
C MET A 162 -17.44 6.47 -0.48
N MET A 163 -16.92 7.09 0.59
CA MET A 163 -17.70 7.42 1.78
C MET A 163 -18.81 8.43 1.47
N PHE A 164 -18.49 9.49 0.73
CA PHE A 164 -19.51 10.47 0.31
C PHE A 164 -20.61 9.80 -0.51
N GLU A 165 -20.26 8.97 -1.49
CA GLU A 165 -21.24 8.26 -2.33
C GLU A 165 -22.11 7.32 -1.50
N ALA A 166 -21.55 6.54 -0.58
CA ALA A 166 -22.29 5.62 0.27
C ALA A 166 -23.31 6.34 1.18
N HIS A 167 -23.01 7.57 1.60
CA HIS A 167 -23.91 8.40 2.39
C HIS A 167 -24.85 9.28 1.53
N GLY A 168 -24.92 9.04 0.21
CA GLY A 168 -25.77 9.81 -0.68
C GLY A 168 -25.36 11.27 -0.83
N MET A 169 -24.06 11.52 -0.71
CA MET A 169 -23.43 12.83 -0.86
C MET A 169 -22.39 12.82 -1.98
N THR A 170 -22.05 13.99 -2.44
CA THR A 170 -20.95 14.24 -3.37
C THR A 170 -20.06 15.36 -2.82
N TYR A 171 -18.93 15.61 -3.45
CA TYR A 171 -18.09 16.77 -3.07
C TYR A 171 -18.75 18.13 -3.29
N ALA A 172 -19.85 18.21 -4.09
CA ALA A 172 -20.64 19.41 -4.22
C ALA A 172 -21.48 19.74 -2.97
N ASP A 173 -21.68 18.76 -2.08
CA ASP A 173 -22.43 18.92 -0.83
C ASP A 173 -21.58 19.48 0.33
N ALA A 174 -20.25 19.63 0.14
CA ALA A 174 -19.33 20.17 1.13
C ALA A 174 -18.28 21.09 0.47
N ASN A 175 -17.54 21.85 1.28
CA ASN A 175 -16.38 22.63 0.80
C ASN A 175 -15.14 21.78 0.98
N VAL A 176 -14.73 21.04 -0.06
CA VAL A 176 -13.64 20.08 0.05
C VAL A 176 -12.29 20.69 -0.31
N ASP A 177 -11.26 20.37 0.49
CA ASP A 177 -9.87 20.71 0.27
C ASP A 177 -9.02 19.45 0.12
N PHE A 178 -8.15 19.44 -0.90
CA PHE A 178 -7.24 18.32 -1.17
C PHE A 178 -5.92 18.52 -0.43
N LEU A 179 -5.80 17.95 0.76
CA LEU A 179 -4.72 18.21 1.71
C LEU A 179 -4.04 16.89 2.16
N SER A 180 -2.73 16.93 2.32
CA SER A 180 -2.01 15.87 3.05
C SER A 180 -2.40 15.87 4.53
N TYR A 181 -2.10 14.79 5.27
CA TYR A 181 -2.42 14.69 6.71
C TYR A 181 -1.90 15.89 7.52
N GLY A 182 -0.62 16.24 7.33
CA GLY A 182 -0.02 17.37 8.04
C GLY A 182 -0.71 18.68 7.74
N GLN A 183 -0.99 18.98 6.47
CA GLN A 183 -1.69 20.19 6.06
C GLN A 183 -3.11 20.23 6.62
N ALA A 184 -3.85 19.11 6.56
CA ALA A 184 -5.21 19.03 7.07
C ALA A 184 -5.25 19.30 8.59
N ILE A 185 -4.37 18.66 9.36
CA ILE A 185 -4.30 18.86 10.82
C ILE A 185 -3.88 20.29 11.18
N GLU A 186 -2.92 20.86 10.45
CA GLU A 186 -2.53 22.27 10.64
C GLU A 186 -3.69 23.23 10.35
N GLN A 187 -4.42 23.02 9.25
CA GLN A 187 -5.60 23.85 8.93
C GLN A 187 -6.74 23.66 9.94
N MET A 188 -6.94 22.45 10.45
CA MET A 188 -7.91 22.20 11.52
C MET A 188 -7.54 22.94 12.81
N ARG A 189 -6.27 22.92 13.22
CA ARG A 189 -5.77 23.69 14.38
C ARG A 189 -5.99 25.20 14.22
N ASN A 190 -5.87 25.70 13.00
CA ASN A 190 -6.10 27.10 12.66
C ASN A 190 -7.59 27.45 12.43
N GLY A 191 -8.50 26.48 12.58
CA GLY A 191 -9.95 26.67 12.37
C GLY A 191 -10.34 26.91 10.91
N LEU A 192 -9.47 26.51 9.95
CA LEU A 192 -9.70 26.69 8.52
C LEU A 192 -10.48 25.54 7.89
N ILE A 193 -10.41 24.33 8.44
CA ILE A 193 -11.27 23.20 8.09
C ILE A 193 -11.93 22.62 9.34
N ASP A 194 -13.07 21.96 9.16
CA ASP A 194 -13.95 21.50 10.23
C ASP A 194 -13.81 19.99 10.49
N ALA A 195 -13.43 19.22 9.48
CA ALA A 195 -13.08 17.79 9.59
C ALA A 195 -12.07 17.38 8.52
N ALA A 196 -11.41 16.24 8.73
CA ALA A 196 -10.45 15.70 7.76
C ALA A 196 -10.49 14.18 7.71
N PHE A 197 -10.36 13.62 6.51
CA PHE A 197 -10.11 12.20 6.29
C PHE A 197 -8.63 11.87 6.49
N VAL A 198 -8.37 10.87 7.33
CA VAL A 198 -7.05 10.28 7.57
C VAL A 198 -7.19 8.77 7.49
N THR A 199 -7.10 8.19 6.29
CA THR A 199 -7.09 6.72 6.14
C THR A 199 -5.68 6.21 6.39
N SER A 200 -5.46 5.69 7.59
CA SER A 200 -4.14 5.32 8.10
C SER A 200 -4.25 4.19 9.14
N GLY A 201 -3.14 3.53 9.45
CA GLY A 201 -3.08 2.69 10.65
C GLY A 201 -3.39 3.49 11.92
N LEU A 202 -3.88 2.82 12.94
CA LEU A 202 -4.19 3.44 14.24
C LEU A 202 -2.92 4.03 14.88
N GLY A 203 -3.10 5.09 15.64
CA GLY A 203 -2.00 5.82 16.27
C GLY A 203 -1.23 6.74 15.33
N ASN A 204 -1.84 7.19 14.23
CA ASN A 204 -1.25 8.15 13.30
C ASN A 204 -0.70 9.38 14.04
N ALA A 205 0.54 9.76 13.76
CA ALA A 205 1.27 10.80 14.48
C ALA A 205 0.59 12.17 14.37
N THR A 206 0.00 12.51 13.22
CA THR A 206 -0.66 13.81 13.04
C THR A 206 -1.95 13.92 13.83
N ILE A 207 -2.72 12.83 13.98
CA ILE A 207 -3.91 12.79 14.83
C ILE A 207 -3.49 12.86 16.31
N ARG A 208 -2.42 12.15 16.71
CA ARG A 208 -1.87 12.24 18.08
C ARG A 208 -1.41 13.65 18.42
N GLU A 209 -0.78 14.34 17.48
CA GLU A 209 -0.38 15.75 17.66
C GLU A 209 -1.60 16.65 17.87
N LEU A 210 -2.68 16.45 17.10
CA LEU A 210 -3.92 17.18 17.29
C LEU A 210 -4.54 16.87 18.66
N SER A 211 -4.61 15.58 19.05
CA SER A 211 -5.21 15.16 20.32
C SER A 211 -4.46 15.65 21.57
N ALA A 212 -3.16 15.93 21.45
CA ALA A 212 -2.38 16.49 22.54
C ALA A 212 -2.77 17.94 22.90
N ASN A 213 -3.37 18.68 21.98
CA ASN A 213 -3.71 20.10 22.13
C ASN A 213 -5.21 20.39 22.00
N ASN A 214 -6.00 19.44 21.53
CA ASN A 214 -7.42 19.58 21.27
C ASN A 214 -8.16 18.32 21.70
N ASN A 215 -9.39 18.44 22.16
CA ASN A 215 -10.26 17.29 22.30
C ASN A 215 -10.69 16.80 20.91
N VAL A 216 -10.06 15.70 20.47
CA VAL A 216 -10.36 15.09 19.18
C VAL A 216 -11.64 14.26 19.29
N ALA A 217 -12.46 14.31 18.25
CA ALA A 217 -13.58 13.43 18.03
C ALA A 217 -13.50 12.82 16.62
N PHE A 218 -14.19 11.71 16.40
CA PHE A 218 -14.28 11.08 15.09
C PHE A 218 -15.75 11.02 14.65
N VAL A 219 -15.97 11.24 13.36
CA VAL A 219 -17.27 11.04 12.73
C VAL A 219 -17.45 9.54 12.52
N PRO A 220 -18.50 8.90 13.09
CA PRO A 220 -18.70 7.46 12.94
C PRO A 220 -19.14 7.11 11.51
N VAL A 221 -18.72 5.92 11.07
CA VAL A 221 -19.24 5.26 9.87
C VAL A 221 -20.13 4.12 10.33
N GLU A 222 -21.43 4.34 10.31
CA GLU A 222 -22.43 3.42 10.87
C GLU A 222 -23.78 3.51 10.14
N GLY A 223 -24.73 2.69 10.57
CA GLY A 223 -26.10 2.73 10.09
C GLY A 223 -26.25 2.43 8.60
N GLU A 224 -27.13 3.17 7.93
CA GLU A 224 -27.45 2.97 6.51
C GLU A 224 -26.25 3.28 5.59
N GLY A 225 -25.45 4.31 5.94
CA GLY A 225 -24.23 4.65 5.21
C GLY A 225 -23.21 3.51 5.21
N LEU A 226 -22.98 2.88 6.36
CA LEU A 226 -22.10 1.70 6.45
C LEU A 226 -22.66 0.54 5.64
N ARG A 227 -23.96 0.20 5.78
CA ARG A 227 -24.57 -0.89 5.03
C ARG A 227 -24.38 -0.71 3.53
N ARG A 228 -24.70 0.48 3.03
CA ARG A 228 -24.56 0.82 1.61
C ARG A 228 -23.10 0.82 1.16
N LEU A 229 -22.17 1.27 2.01
CA LEU A 229 -20.75 1.23 1.72
C LEU A 229 -20.27 -0.19 1.49
N LEU A 230 -20.62 -1.13 2.37
CA LEU A 230 -20.20 -2.52 2.27
C LEU A 230 -20.85 -3.25 1.09
N GLU A 231 -22.05 -2.85 0.68
CA GLU A 231 -22.69 -3.35 -0.55
C GLU A 231 -21.99 -2.86 -1.83
N LEU A 232 -21.65 -1.57 -1.90
CA LEU A 232 -20.99 -0.98 -3.06
C LEU A 232 -19.50 -1.36 -3.13
N TYR A 233 -18.85 -1.50 -1.99
CA TYR A 233 -17.41 -1.63 -1.86
C TYR A 233 -17.03 -2.76 -0.87
N PRO A 234 -17.18 -4.04 -1.27
CA PRO A 234 -17.04 -5.20 -0.37
C PRO A 234 -15.60 -5.44 0.12
N PHE A 235 -14.64 -4.65 -0.30
CA PHE A 235 -13.26 -4.69 0.23
C PHE A 235 -13.10 -3.91 1.54
N PHE A 236 -14.06 -3.08 1.94
CA PHE A 236 -14.06 -2.50 3.27
C PHE A 236 -14.45 -3.54 4.33
N ILE A 237 -13.80 -3.43 5.48
CA ILE A 237 -14.02 -4.30 6.63
C ILE A 237 -14.55 -3.44 7.77
N GLU A 238 -15.72 -3.82 8.32
CA GLU A 238 -16.28 -3.17 9.50
C GLU A 238 -15.28 -3.21 10.66
N SER A 239 -15.04 -2.07 11.29
CA SER A 239 -13.98 -1.85 12.25
C SER A 239 -14.36 -0.78 13.26
N HIS A 240 -13.48 -0.49 14.22
CA HIS A 240 -13.65 0.62 15.15
C HIS A 240 -12.29 1.27 15.48
N ILE A 241 -12.33 2.54 15.86
CA ILE A 241 -11.20 3.28 16.42
C ILE A 241 -11.31 3.17 17.93
N PRO A 242 -10.42 2.42 18.63
CA PRO A 242 -10.49 2.28 20.08
C PRO A 242 -10.21 3.60 20.79
N ALA A 243 -11.01 3.94 21.79
CA ALA A 243 -10.93 5.19 22.52
C ALA A 243 -9.54 5.49 23.10
N TYR A 244 -8.87 4.43 23.61
CA TYR A 244 -7.55 4.57 24.24
C TYR A 244 -6.43 5.00 23.28
N ILE A 245 -6.63 4.87 21.97
CA ILE A 245 -5.61 5.24 20.95
C ILE A 245 -5.37 6.75 20.92
N TYR A 246 -6.45 7.52 21.03
CA TYR A 246 -6.39 9.01 20.89
C TYR A 246 -7.02 9.73 22.08
N GLY A 247 -7.46 8.99 23.13
CA GLY A 247 -8.04 9.57 24.34
C GLY A 247 -9.48 10.06 24.16
N THR A 248 -10.25 9.48 23.24
CA THR A 248 -11.68 9.81 23.05
C THR A 248 -12.56 9.17 24.16
N ALA A 249 -13.80 9.64 24.30
CA ALA A 249 -14.70 9.17 25.35
C ALA A 249 -15.21 7.73 25.14
N ALA A 250 -15.30 7.27 23.88
CA ALA A 250 -15.76 5.93 23.51
C ALA A 250 -15.09 5.49 22.20
N ASP A 251 -15.15 4.18 21.93
CA ASP A 251 -14.78 3.61 20.64
C ASP A 251 -15.70 4.18 19.55
N THR A 252 -15.11 4.45 18.36
CA THR A 252 -15.87 5.00 17.23
C THR A 252 -15.99 3.97 16.12
N PRO A 253 -17.22 3.60 15.68
CA PRO A 253 -17.43 2.75 14.51
C PRO A 253 -16.80 3.33 13.26
N THR A 254 -16.13 2.50 12.48
CA THR A 254 -15.54 2.88 11.19
C THR A 254 -15.36 1.64 10.32
N VAL A 255 -14.65 1.81 9.21
CA VAL A 255 -14.20 0.71 8.35
C VAL A 255 -12.69 0.77 8.14
N SER A 256 -12.13 -0.35 7.71
CA SER A 256 -10.73 -0.46 7.34
C SER A 256 -10.55 -1.09 5.97
N VAL A 257 -9.39 -0.87 5.37
CA VAL A 257 -8.94 -1.48 4.13
C VAL A 257 -7.50 -1.96 4.31
N MET A 258 -7.16 -3.11 3.73
CA MET A 258 -5.82 -3.68 3.89
C MET A 258 -4.79 -2.95 3.02
N ASN A 259 -3.62 -2.69 3.59
CA ASN A 259 -2.43 -2.39 2.82
C ASN A 259 -1.75 -3.69 2.38
N ILE A 260 -1.18 -3.66 1.19
CA ILE A 260 -0.40 -4.75 0.62
C ILE A 260 0.94 -4.24 0.11
N MET A 261 1.94 -5.11 0.03
CA MET A 261 3.12 -4.86 -0.75
C MET A 261 2.84 -5.28 -2.19
N LEU A 262 2.86 -4.29 -3.07
CA LEU A 262 2.63 -4.43 -4.50
C LEU A 262 3.97 -4.51 -5.22
N VAL A 263 4.05 -5.31 -6.27
CA VAL A 263 5.21 -5.45 -7.16
C VAL A 263 4.75 -5.55 -8.62
N SER A 264 5.66 -5.29 -9.56
CA SER A 264 5.44 -5.62 -10.97
C SER A 264 5.65 -7.11 -11.22
N ASP A 265 4.92 -7.67 -12.18
CA ASP A 265 5.15 -9.05 -12.68
C ASP A 265 6.49 -9.24 -13.39
N THR A 266 7.16 -8.13 -13.74
CA THR A 266 8.50 -8.16 -14.34
C THR A 266 9.63 -8.40 -13.33
N LEU A 267 9.36 -8.31 -12.02
CA LEU A 267 10.35 -8.65 -11.01
C LEU A 267 10.56 -10.17 -11.01
N PRO A 268 11.81 -10.70 -11.09
CA PRO A 268 12.02 -12.14 -11.16
C PRO A 268 11.46 -12.91 -9.96
N SER A 269 10.86 -14.08 -10.20
CA SER A 269 10.23 -14.90 -9.15
C SER A 269 11.19 -15.30 -8.04
N ASN A 270 12.44 -15.64 -8.37
CA ASN A 270 13.47 -15.96 -7.39
C ASN A 270 13.87 -14.77 -6.52
N VAL A 271 13.74 -13.52 -7.02
CA VAL A 271 13.98 -12.29 -6.24
C VAL A 271 12.83 -12.07 -5.26
N VAL A 272 11.58 -12.21 -5.70
CA VAL A 272 10.42 -12.05 -4.81
C VAL A 272 10.41 -13.14 -3.73
N TYR A 273 10.72 -14.38 -4.09
CA TYR A 273 10.87 -15.48 -3.13
C TYR A 273 11.94 -15.16 -2.07
N ASP A 274 13.15 -14.78 -2.49
CA ASP A 274 14.28 -14.44 -1.62
C ASP A 274 13.95 -13.25 -0.69
N ILE A 275 13.28 -12.22 -1.21
CA ILE A 275 12.82 -11.09 -0.40
C ILE A 275 11.85 -11.56 0.68
N LEU A 276 10.85 -12.38 0.35
CA LEU A 276 9.88 -12.88 1.33
C LEU A 276 10.55 -13.79 2.37
N GLU A 277 11.47 -14.67 1.94
CA GLU A 277 12.21 -15.52 2.85
C GLU A 277 13.03 -14.70 3.85
N SER A 278 13.69 -13.63 3.37
CA SER A 278 14.47 -12.74 4.24
C SER A 278 13.60 -11.88 5.15
N VAL A 279 12.48 -11.35 4.64
CA VAL A 279 11.52 -10.53 5.42
C VAL A 279 10.94 -11.33 6.58
N TYR A 280 10.58 -12.60 6.35
CA TYR A 280 10.01 -13.46 7.39
C TYR A 280 11.08 -14.27 8.18
N SER A 281 12.35 -13.96 8.02
CA SER A 281 13.40 -14.40 8.93
C SER A 281 13.28 -13.68 10.29
N GLU A 282 13.93 -14.21 11.32
CA GLU A 282 13.96 -13.57 12.64
C GLU A 282 14.48 -12.12 12.57
N GLU A 283 15.60 -11.90 11.87
CA GLU A 283 16.23 -10.59 11.69
C GLU A 283 15.37 -9.63 10.88
N GLY A 284 14.73 -10.10 9.80
CA GLY A 284 13.82 -9.29 8.97
C GLY A 284 12.60 -8.85 9.76
N MET A 285 12.00 -9.77 10.50
CA MET A 285 10.85 -9.47 11.35
C MET A 285 11.20 -8.52 12.49
N GLU A 286 12.37 -8.67 13.13
CA GLU A 286 12.85 -7.72 14.15
C GLU A 286 12.98 -6.31 13.57
N THR A 287 13.69 -6.17 12.44
CA THR A 287 13.93 -4.88 11.77
C THR A 287 12.62 -4.19 11.37
N ILE A 288 11.69 -4.93 10.73
CA ILE A 288 10.43 -4.37 10.22
C ILE A 288 9.49 -4.04 11.38
N SER A 289 9.37 -4.92 12.36
CA SER A 289 8.49 -4.73 13.53
C SER A 289 8.91 -3.54 14.39
N ALA A 290 10.21 -3.28 14.50
CA ALA A 290 10.73 -2.13 15.25
C ALA A 290 10.39 -0.77 14.60
N SER A 291 10.03 -0.75 13.33
CA SER A 291 9.79 0.50 12.59
C SER A 291 8.50 1.22 13.00
N HIS A 292 7.46 0.49 13.36
CA HIS A 292 6.16 1.05 13.74
C HIS A 292 5.26 0.00 14.42
N SER A 293 4.40 0.42 15.36
CA SER A 293 3.45 -0.48 16.05
C SER A 293 2.51 -1.22 15.09
N ASN A 294 2.13 -0.61 13.96
CA ASN A 294 1.33 -1.30 12.94
C ASN A 294 2.13 -2.44 12.25
N ALA A 295 3.43 -2.28 12.04
CA ALA A 295 4.27 -3.36 11.55
C ALA A 295 4.36 -4.49 12.58
N LEU A 296 4.67 -4.17 13.83
CA LEU A 296 4.76 -5.13 14.93
C LEU A 296 3.48 -5.97 15.10
N ASN A 297 2.31 -5.35 15.01
CA ASN A 297 1.04 -5.99 15.28
C ASN A 297 0.41 -6.73 14.10
N HIS A 298 0.84 -6.43 12.87
CA HIS A 298 0.13 -6.89 11.67
C HIS A 298 1.00 -7.53 10.59
N ILE A 299 2.30 -7.19 10.52
CA ILE A 299 3.19 -7.79 9.52
C ILE A 299 3.80 -9.06 10.10
N MET A 300 3.17 -10.20 9.78
CA MET A 300 3.65 -11.52 10.18
C MET A 300 3.21 -12.57 9.17
N LEU A 301 3.90 -13.70 9.12
CA LEU A 301 3.62 -14.74 8.14
C LEU A 301 2.16 -15.21 8.17
N SER A 302 1.58 -15.37 9.34
CA SER A 302 0.17 -15.79 9.51
C SER A 302 -0.88 -14.81 8.95
N THR A 303 -0.50 -13.56 8.71
CA THR A 303 -1.37 -12.52 8.14
C THR A 303 -1.02 -12.15 6.70
N ALA A 304 0.01 -12.77 6.13
CA ALA A 304 0.60 -12.40 4.85
C ALA A 304 -0.36 -12.46 3.65
N LEU A 305 -1.41 -13.26 3.72
CA LEU A 305 -2.40 -13.40 2.65
C LEU A 305 -3.61 -12.47 2.79
N ARG A 306 -3.72 -11.71 3.89
CA ARG A 306 -4.85 -10.83 4.15
C ARG A 306 -4.92 -9.67 3.15
N GLY A 307 -6.14 -9.35 2.70
CA GLY A 307 -6.39 -8.28 1.73
C GLY A 307 -6.04 -8.64 0.28
N ILE A 308 -5.59 -9.88 0.03
CA ILE A 308 -5.23 -10.39 -1.28
C ILE A 308 -6.05 -11.65 -1.59
N SER A 309 -5.97 -12.68 -0.74
CA SER A 309 -6.74 -13.92 -0.92
C SER A 309 -8.24 -13.65 -0.96
N GLY A 310 -8.90 -14.23 -1.97
CA GLY A 310 -10.33 -14.05 -2.22
C GLY A 310 -10.68 -12.75 -2.97
N THR A 311 -9.68 -11.94 -3.36
CA THR A 311 -9.85 -10.76 -4.23
C THR A 311 -9.42 -11.07 -5.66
N VAL A 312 -9.56 -10.09 -6.55
CA VAL A 312 -9.05 -10.16 -7.93
C VAL A 312 -7.55 -9.86 -8.05
N ILE A 313 -6.87 -9.54 -6.96
CA ILE A 313 -5.45 -9.19 -6.95
C ILE A 313 -4.64 -10.49 -7.05
N PRO A 314 -3.87 -10.73 -8.12
CA PRO A 314 -3.05 -11.92 -8.23
C PRO A 314 -1.78 -11.78 -7.36
N PHE A 315 -1.36 -12.90 -6.77
CA PHE A 315 -0.02 -12.96 -6.17
C PHE A 315 1.05 -13.05 -7.27
N HIS A 316 2.24 -12.53 -6.97
CA HIS A 316 3.42 -12.75 -7.77
C HIS A 316 3.86 -14.22 -7.72
N ASP A 317 4.36 -14.78 -8.83
CA ASP A 317 4.71 -16.21 -8.91
C ASP A 317 5.72 -16.61 -7.82
N GLY A 318 6.74 -15.78 -7.56
CA GLY A 318 7.69 -16.01 -6.47
C GLY A 318 7.05 -15.96 -5.07
N ALA A 319 5.99 -15.18 -4.89
CA ALA A 319 5.22 -15.17 -3.64
C ALA A 319 4.36 -16.44 -3.51
N VAL A 320 3.74 -16.90 -4.60
CA VAL A 320 3.01 -18.18 -4.63
C VAL A 320 3.94 -19.33 -4.27
N GLU A 321 5.13 -19.39 -4.86
CA GLU A 321 6.13 -20.43 -4.57
C GLU A 321 6.56 -20.39 -3.10
N PHE A 322 6.85 -19.20 -2.56
CA PHE A 322 7.17 -19.03 -1.14
C PHE A 322 6.05 -19.51 -0.23
N TYR A 323 4.80 -19.09 -0.46
CA TYR A 323 3.69 -19.48 0.43
C TYR A 323 3.34 -20.97 0.30
N ARG A 324 3.51 -21.57 -0.88
CA ARG A 324 3.39 -23.03 -1.05
C ARG A 324 4.45 -23.79 -0.26
N SER A 325 5.69 -23.36 -0.29
CA SER A 325 6.78 -23.97 0.50
C SER A 325 6.52 -23.92 2.01
N ARG A 326 5.68 -22.98 2.47
CA ARG A 326 5.26 -22.82 3.87
C ARG A 326 3.89 -23.47 4.18
N GLY A 327 3.27 -24.16 3.19
CA GLY A 327 1.97 -24.81 3.36
C GLY A 327 0.78 -23.85 3.52
N MET A 328 0.91 -22.60 3.10
CA MET A 328 -0.12 -21.58 3.21
C MET A 328 -1.01 -21.47 1.97
N MET A 329 -0.59 -22.03 0.85
CA MET A 329 -1.31 -22.15 -0.42
C MET A 329 -1.21 -23.56 -0.95
N ASN A 330 -2.23 -23.98 -1.75
CA ASN A 330 -2.27 -25.29 -2.44
C ASN A 330 -1.48 -25.27 -3.74
#